data_a356e217cf032c4372bd28d8757c8696
#
_entry.id   a356e217cf032c4372bd28d8757c8696
#
_cell.length_a   1.000
_cell.length_b   1.000
_cell.length_c   1.000
_cell.angle_alpha   90.00
_cell.angle_beta   90.00
_cell.angle_gamma   90.00
#
_symmetry.space_group_name_H-M   'P 1'
#
loop_
_entity.id
_entity.type
_entity.pdbx_description
1 polymer ?
#
loop_
_entity_poly.entity_id
_entity_poly.type
_entity_poly.pdbx_seq_one_letter_code
_entity_poly.pdbx_strand_id
1 'polypeptide(L)'
;KIEFRVVNNDNTKENMMVLTGLKNIFQKQLPKMPKEYIARLVYDRSHLSMAVIRKPLTVVGGITYRPFDKREFAEIVFCAISSTEQVRGYGAHLMNHLKDYVRNTSNIKYFLTYADNYAIGYFKKQGFTKEITLDKSIWMGYIKDYEGGTLMQCSMLPRIRYLD
;
A
#
# COMPACT_ATOMS: atom_id res chain seq x y z
N LYS A 1 -1.20 18.44 11.85
CA LYS A 1 -1.63 17.18 12.41
C LYS A 1 -1.86 16.16 11.32
N ILE A 2 -1.37 14.97 11.56
CA ILE A 2 -1.41 13.87 10.58
C ILE A 2 -2.35 12.78 11.07
N GLU A 3 -3.14 12.26 10.16
CA GLU A 3 -4.04 11.15 10.42
C GLU A 3 -3.73 10.04 9.40
N PHE A 4 -3.77 8.78 9.85
CA PHE A 4 -3.70 7.62 8.97
C PHE A 4 -5.08 6.98 8.92
N ARG A 5 -5.67 6.91 7.75
CA ARG A 5 -7.06 6.47 7.61
C ARG A 5 -7.19 5.44 6.51
N VAL A 6 -7.87 4.34 6.80
CA VAL A 6 -8.20 3.34 5.80
C VAL A 6 -9.51 3.74 5.11
N VAL A 7 -9.49 3.78 3.79
CA VAL A 7 -10.65 4.16 3.00
C VAL A 7 -10.84 3.17 1.86
N ASN A 8 -12.08 3.09 1.38
CA ASN A 8 -12.41 2.32 0.19
C ASN A 8 -13.53 3.06 -0.55
N ASN A 9 -13.90 2.53 -1.71
CA ASN A 9 -14.97 3.11 -2.51
C ASN A 9 -16.32 2.69 -1.93
N ASP A 10 -16.81 3.47 -0.97
CA ASP A 10 -18.08 3.22 -0.29
C ASP A 10 -19.13 4.26 -0.65
N ASN A 11 -18.89 5.09 -1.66
CA ASN A 11 -19.75 6.15 -2.15
C ASN A 11 -19.95 7.31 -1.16
N THR A 12 -19.26 7.32 -0.02
CA THR A 12 -19.32 8.50 0.84
C THR A 12 -18.47 9.61 0.23
N LYS A 13 -18.94 10.84 0.39
CA LYS A 13 -18.27 11.99 -0.23
C LYS A 13 -16.84 12.14 0.28
N GLU A 14 -16.65 12.03 1.58
CA GLU A 14 -15.33 12.24 2.17
C GLU A 14 -14.35 11.16 1.72
N ASN A 15 -14.74 9.89 1.72
CA ASN A 15 -13.85 8.82 1.30
C ASN A 15 -13.52 8.93 -0.19
N MET A 16 -14.48 9.35 -1.01
CA MET A 16 -14.22 9.54 -2.43
C MET A 16 -13.23 10.69 -2.66
N MET A 17 -13.31 11.75 -1.85
CA MET A 17 -12.34 12.83 -1.92
C MET A 17 -10.93 12.36 -1.56
N VAL A 18 -10.81 11.53 -0.51
CA VAL A 18 -9.52 10.97 -0.11
C VAL A 18 -8.96 10.06 -1.21
N LEU A 19 -9.79 9.20 -1.79
CA LEU A 19 -9.35 8.32 -2.87
C LEU A 19 -8.89 9.12 -4.09
N THR A 20 -9.58 10.21 -4.41
CA THR A 20 -9.18 11.07 -5.52
C THR A 20 -7.84 11.72 -5.25
N GLY A 21 -7.62 12.16 -4.02
CA GLY A 21 -6.31 12.71 -3.61
C GLY A 21 -5.20 11.69 -3.76
N LEU A 22 -5.44 10.45 -3.35
CA LEU A 22 -4.48 9.37 -3.54
C LEU A 22 -4.22 9.10 -5.01
N LYS A 23 -5.28 9.02 -5.81
CA LYS A 23 -5.13 8.80 -7.24
C LYS A 23 -4.22 9.85 -7.86
N ASN A 24 -4.43 11.10 -7.52
CA ASN A 24 -3.62 12.19 -8.06
C ASN A 24 -2.15 12.05 -7.69
N ILE A 25 -1.88 11.67 -6.44
CA ILE A 25 -0.49 11.47 -5.99
C ILE A 25 0.15 10.30 -6.72
N PHE A 26 -0.57 9.17 -6.82
CA PHE A 26 -0.04 8.01 -7.51
C PHE A 26 0.22 8.30 -8.98
N GLN A 27 -0.68 9.02 -9.65
CA GLN A 27 -0.49 9.35 -11.06
C GLN A 27 0.71 10.24 -11.27
N LYS A 28 1.03 11.09 -10.30
CA LYS A 28 2.20 11.97 -10.39
C LYS A 28 3.49 11.25 -10.02
N GLN A 29 3.45 10.42 -8.98
CA GLN A 29 4.66 9.79 -8.44
C GLN A 29 5.03 8.49 -9.14
N LEU A 30 4.09 7.89 -9.88
CA LEU A 30 4.30 6.62 -10.58
C LEU A 30 4.07 6.83 -12.08
N PRO A 31 4.93 7.63 -12.74
CA PRO A 31 4.67 8.05 -14.12
C PRO A 31 4.74 6.92 -15.13
N LYS A 32 5.35 5.78 -14.79
CA LYS A 32 5.40 4.63 -15.70
C LYS A 32 4.10 3.85 -15.76
N MET A 33 3.18 4.09 -14.81
CA MET A 33 1.90 3.41 -14.80
C MET A 33 0.86 4.26 -15.53
N PRO A 34 0.02 3.63 -16.37
CA PRO A 34 -1.04 4.38 -17.05
C PRO A 34 -1.99 5.02 -16.04
N LYS A 35 -2.38 6.25 -16.31
CA LYS A 35 -3.25 6.99 -15.38
C LYS A 35 -4.59 6.30 -15.18
N GLU A 36 -5.14 5.75 -16.27
CA GLU A 36 -6.44 5.05 -16.21
C GLU A 36 -6.35 3.78 -15.38
N TYR A 37 -5.21 3.08 -15.45
CA TYR A 37 -5.00 1.89 -14.66
C TYR A 37 -4.97 2.24 -13.17
N ILE A 38 -4.25 3.31 -12.81
CA ILE A 38 -4.19 3.74 -11.41
C ILE A 38 -5.59 4.10 -10.90
N ALA A 39 -6.34 4.89 -11.68
CA ALA A 39 -7.69 5.29 -11.28
C ALA A 39 -8.60 4.07 -11.10
N ARG A 40 -8.52 3.11 -12.03
CA ARG A 40 -9.35 1.92 -11.95
C ARG A 40 -9.11 1.14 -10.66
N LEU A 41 -7.83 0.96 -10.27
CA LEU A 41 -7.53 0.18 -9.09
C LEU A 41 -7.80 0.94 -7.79
N VAL A 42 -7.54 2.24 -7.76
CA VAL A 42 -7.83 3.06 -6.57
C VAL A 42 -9.31 3.04 -6.24
N TYR A 43 -10.16 3.11 -7.26
CA TYR A 43 -11.61 3.12 -7.05
C TYR A 43 -12.25 1.74 -7.03
N ASP A 44 -11.47 0.70 -7.27
CA ASP A 44 -11.98 -0.67 -7.27
C ASP A 44 -12.36 -1.11 -5.86
N ARG A 45 -13.53 -1.75 -5.72
CA ARG A 45 -14.05 -2.10 -4.41
C ARG A 45 -13.37 -3.30 -3.76
N SER A 46 -12.56 -4.03 -4.52
CA SER A 46 -11.74 -5.12 -3.94
C SER A 46 -10.46 -4.61 -3.31
N HIS A 47 -10.15 -3.33 -3.48
CA HIS A 47 -8.95 -2.72 -2.95
C HIS A 47 -9.29 -1.83 -1.76
N LEU A 48 -8.33 -1.71 -0.86
CA LEU A 48 -8.37 -0.77 0.26
C LEU A 48 -7.18 0.16 0.13
N SER A 49 -7.30 1.34 0.72
CA SER A 49 -6.19 2.28 0.75
C SER A 49 -6.01 2.83 2.15
N MET A 50 -4.77 2.90 2.61
CA MET A 50 -4.46 3.66 3.81
C MET A 50 -3.85 4.98 3.38
N ALA A 51 -4.50 6.08 3.76
CA ALA A 51 -4.10 7.41 3.37
C ALA A 51 -3.43 8.12 4.54
N VAL A 52 -2.40 8.91 4.23
CA VAL A 52 -1.83 9.88 5.16
C VAL A 52 -2.50 11.20 4.87
N ILE A 53 -3.18 11.75 5.86
CA ILE A 53 -3.98 12.96 5.71
C ILE A 53 -3.50 14.01 6.68
N ARG A 54 -3.13 15.17 6.14
CA ARG A 54 -2.87 16.36 6.97
C ARG A 54 -4.19 17.10 7.09
N LYS A 55 -4.58 17.36 8.32
CA LYS A 55 -5.86 17.97 8.58
C LYS A 55 -5.96 19.36 7.99
N PRO A 56 -7.12 19.77 7.50
CA PRO A 56 -8.39 19.07 7.67
C PRO A 56 -8.63 17.90 6.72
N LEU A 57 -8.17 17.96 5.44
CA LEU A 57 -8.40 16.86 4.50
C LEU A 57 -7.41 16.90 3.34
N THR A 58 -6.16 17.22 3.60
CA THR A 58 -5.12 17.23 2.57
C THR A 58 -4.43 15.87 2.54
N VAL A 59 -4.62 15.12 1.47
CA VAL A 59 -3.96 13.83 1.30
C VAL A 59 -2.51 14.08 0.91
N VAL A 60 -1.58 13.47 1.65
CA VAL A 60 -0.14 13.64 1.38
C VAL A 60 0.53 12.34 0.96
N GLY A 61 -0.17 11.24 0.99
CA GLY A 61 0.37 9.96 0.51
C GLY A 61 -0.51 8.81 0.93
N GLY A 62 -0.10 7.61 0.55
CA GLY A 62 -0.82 6.43 0.97
C GLY A 62 -0.34 5.16 0.29
N ILE A 63 -0.98 4.07 0.64
CA ILE A 63 -0.76 2.74 0.08
C ILE A 63 -2.12 2.19 -0.33
N THR A 64 -2.22 1.75 -1.59
CA THR A 64 -3.38 0.98 -2.04
C THR A 64 -2.98 -0.49 -2.07
N TYR A 65 -3.81 -1.34 -1.48
CA TYR A 65 -3.50 -2.76 -1.38
C TYR A 65 -4.75 -3.58 -1.60
N ARG A 66 -4.55 -4.82 -2.00
CA ARG A 66 -5.63 -5.77 -2.19
C ARG A 66 -5.48 -6.92 -1.21
N PRO A 67 -6.41 -7.07 -0.26
CA PRO A 67 -6.33 -8.18 0.68
C PRO A 67 -6.88 -9.47 0.05
N PHE A 68 -6.20 -10.58 0.34
CA PHE A 68 -6.65 -11.91 0.00
C PHE A 68 -6.73 -12.69 1.31
N ASP A 69 -7.77 -12.42 2.08
CA ASP A 69 -7.88 -12.89 3.47
C ASP A 69 -7.78 -14.41 3.57
N LYS A 70 -8.43 -15.12 2.66
CA LYS A 70 -8.42 -16.59 2.69
C LYS A 70 -7.05 -17.16 2.39
N ARG A 71 -6.18 -16.39 1.76
CA ARG A 71 -4.82 -16.81 1.41
C ARG A 71 -3.78 -16.20 2.34
N GLU A 72 -4.23 -15.39 3.31
CA GLU A 72 -3.41 -14.82 4.37
C GLU A 72 -2.32 -13.86 3.88
N PHE A 73 -2.51 -13.27 2.70
CA PHE A 73 -1.59 -12.23 2.22
C PHE A 73 -2.36 -11.06 1.61
N ALA A 74 -1.68 -9.93 1.51
CA ALA A 74 -2.19 -8.77 0.79
C ALA A 74 -1.14 -8.32 -0.21
N GLU A 75 -1.62 -7.84 -1.36
CA GLU A 75 -0.76 -7.29 -2.40
C GLU A 75 -0.74 -5.77 -2.25
N ILE A 76 0.45 -5.20 -2.09
CA ILE A 76 0.61 -3.74 -2.16
C ILE A 76 0.70 -3.37 -3.63
N VAL A 77 -0.22 -2.52 -4.09
CA VAL A 77 -0.36 -2.19 -5.49
C VAL A 77 0.28 -0.84 -5.79
N PHE A 78 -0.01 0.17 -4.99
CA PHE A 78 0.57 1.51 -5.12
C PHE A 78 1.04 1.99 -3.76
N CYS A 79 2.18 2.67 -3.73
CA CYS A 79 2.73 3.26 -2.51
C CYS A 79 3.48 4.52 -2.90
N ALA A 80 3.04 5.66 -2.40
CA ALA A 80 3.71 6.91 -2.71
C ALA A 80 3.38 7.99 -1.68
N ILE A 81 4.34 8.90 -1.50
CA ILE A 81 4.17 10.10 -0.70
C ILE A 81 4.36 11.29 -1.63
N SER A 82 3.57 12.34 -1.43
CA SER A 82 3.70 13.56 -2.20
C SER A 82 5.13 14.08 -2.15
N SER A 83 5.63 14.64 -3.26
CA SER A 83 7.02 15.08 -3.35
C SER A 83 7.36 16.15 -2.30
N THR A 84 6.40 16.96 -1.90
CA THR A 84 6.63 18.01 -0.90
C THR A 84 6.75 17.44 0.51
N GLU A 85 6.37 16.18 0.73
CA GLU A 85 6.32 15.57 2.06
C GLU A 85 7.26 14.37 2.23
N GLN A 86 8.06 14.06 1.21
CA GLN A 86 8.83 12.80 1.23
C GLN A 86 9.94 12.78 2.27
N VAL A 87 10.42 13.95 2.70
CA VAL A 87 11.52 14.02 3.67
C VAL A 87 11.05 13.98 5.12
N ARG A 88 9.75 13.85 5.37
CA ARG A 88 9.21 13.90 6.73
C ARG A 88 9.06 12.55 7.42
N GLY A 89 9.52 11.49 6.78
CA GLY A 89 9.45 10.14 7.37
C GLY A 89 8.07 9.49 7.34
N TYR A 90 7.14 10.05 6.60
CA TYR A 90 5.78 9.52 6.54
C TYR A 90 5.75 8.11 5.95
N GLY A 91 6.68 7.78 5.05
CA GLY A 91 6.70 6.45 4.43
C GLY A 91 6.86 5.33 5.42
N ALA A 92 7.77 5.49 6.39
CA ALA A 92 7.97 4.46 7.42
C ALA A 92 6.77 4.38 8.36
N HIS A 93 6.24 5.51 8.79
CA HIS A 93 5.05 5.53 9.65
C HIS A 93 3.86 4.92 8.93
N LEU A 94 3.68 5.24 7.65
CA LEU A 94 2.59 4.71 6.86
C LEU A 94 2.63 3.18 6.81
N MET A 95 3.81 2.61 6.55
CA MET A 95 3.94 1.15 6.49
C MET A 95 3.67 0.52 7.85
N ASN A 96 4.16 1.12 8.92
CA ASN A 96 3.92 0.59 10.27
C ASN A 96 2.44 0.65 10.64
N HIS A 97 1.76 1.73 10.31
CA HIS A 97 0.30 1.82 10.52
C HIS A 97 -0.45 0.75 9.72
N LEU A 98 -0.04 0.54 8.48
CA LEU A 98 -0.68 -0.48 7.65
C LEU A 98 -0.49 -1.87 8.25
N LYS A 99 0.73 -2.20 8.67
CA LYS A 99 1.01 -3.51 9.27
C LYS A 99 0.16 -3.74 10.52
N ASP A 100 0.10 -2.76 11.41
CA ASP A 100 -0.68 -2.90 12.63
C ASP A 100 -2.18 -2.99 12.33
N TYR A 101 -2.67 -2.18 11.41
CA TYR A 101 -4.08 -2.23 11.04
C TYR A 101 -4.46 -3.61 10.49
N VAL A 102 -3.67 -4.12 9.56
CA VAL A 102 -3.95 -5.39 8.90
C VAL A 102 -3.86 -6.54 9.89
N ARG A 103 -2.87 -6.53 10.79
CA ARG A 103 -2.75 -7.55 11.82
C ARG A 103 -3.94 -7.55 12.79
N ASN A 104 -4.43 -6.36 13.13
CA ASN A 104 -5.50 -6.24 14.12
C ASN A 104 -6.88 -6.50 13.55
N THR A 105 -7.06 -6.37 12.23
CA THR A 105 -8.38 -6.47 11.61
C THR A 105 -8.55 -7.68 10.70
N SER A 106 -7.48 -8.48 10.49
CA SER A 106 -7.53 -9.62 9.57
C SER A 106 -6.57 -10.69 10.03
N ASN A 107 -6.59 -11.82 9.29
CA ASN A 107 -5.61 -12.90 9.52
C ASN A 107 -4.47 -12.86 8.52
N ILE A 108 -4.28 -11.74 7.83
CA ILE A 108 -3.20 -11.59 6.86
C ILE A 108 -1.87 -11.58 7.60
N LYS A 109 -0.92 -12.37 7.09
CA LYS A 109 0.41 -12.53 7.69
C LYS A 109 1.53 -12.06 6.78
N TYR A 110 1.24 -11.83 5.51
CA TYR A 110 2.28 -11.52 4.52
C TYR A 110 1.83 -10.39 3.62
N PHE A 111 2.79 -9.56 3.23
CA PHE A 111 2.60 -8.61 2.14
C PHE A 111 3.48 -9.00 0.96
N LEU A 112 2.95 -8.89 -0.24
CA LEU A 112 3.70 -9.04 -1.47
C LEU A 112 3.60 -7.75 -2.26
N THR A 113 4.68 -7.40 -2.94
CA THR A 113 4.68 -6.22 -3.80
C THR A 113 5.68 -6.42 -4.94
N TYR A 114 5.37 -5.88 -6.12
CA TYR A 114 6.34 -5.73 -7.19
C TYR A 114 6.93 -4.32 -7.09
N ALA A 115 8.20 -4.24 -6.76
CA ALA A 115 8.89 -2.96 -6.58
C ALA A 115 9.75 -2.65 -7.79
N ASP A 116 9.72 -1.40 -8.26
CA ASP A 116 10.67 -0.95 -9.27
C ASP A 116 12.03 -0.69 -8.62
N ASN A 117 13.03 -0.35 -9.44
CA ASN A 117 14.38 -0.16 -8.93
C ASN A 117 14.49 0.95 -7.90
N TYR A 118 13.61 1.94 -7.96
CA TYR A 118 13.63 3.06 -7.02
C TYR A 118 12.98 2.71 -5.69
N ALA A 119 12.03 1.77 -5.70
CA ALA A 119 11.26 1.43 -4.50
C ALA A 119 11.90 0.31 -3.68
N ILE A 120 12.80 -0.48 -4.27
CA ILE A 120 13.39 -1.63 -3.58
C ILE A 120 14.04 -1.22 -2.25
N GLY A 121 14.78 -0.12 -2.24
CA GLY A 121 15.44 0.36 -1.02
C GLY A 121 14.44 0.70 0.08
N TYR A 122 13.36 1.37 -0.29
CA TYR A 122 12.31 1.70 0.67
C TYR A 122 11.70 0.42 1.26
N PHE A 123 11.31 -0.52 0.41
CA PHE A 123 10.67 -1.74 0.90
C PHE A 123 11.61 -2.58 1.75
N LYS A 124 12.90 -2.63 1.40
CA LYS A 124 13.88 -3.32 2.24
C LYS A 124 13.93 -2.72 3.65
N LYS A 125 13.91 -1.42 3.75
CA LYS A 125 13.93 -0.75 5.06
C LYS A 125 12.66 -1.05 5.86
N GLN A 126 11.58 -1.40 5.18
CA GLN A 126 10.32 -1.72 5.84
C GLN A 126 10.18 -3.21 6.16
N GLY A 127 11.22 -4.00 5.94
CA GLY A 127 11.20 -5.42 6.28
C GLY A 127 10.86 -6.35 5.14
N PHE A 128 10.82 -5.84 3.92
CA PHE A 128 10.59 -6.68 2.74
C PHE A 128 11.90 -7.26 2.25
N THR A 129 11.83 -8.47 1.70
CA THR A 129 12.99 -9.16 1.13
C THR A 129 12.65 -9.66 -0.28
N LYS A 130 13.71 -9.91 -1.07
CA LYS A 130 13.55 -10.52 -2.39
C LYS A 130 13.34 -12.02 -2.30
N GLU A 131 13.56 -12.60 -1.13
CA GLU A 131 13.36 -14.03 -0.93
C GLU A 131 11.88 -14.29 -0.68
N ILE A 132 11.25 -15.03 -1.59
CA ILE A 132 9.82 -15.34 -1.51
C ILE A 132 9.68 -16.72 -0.88
N THR A 133 9.14 -16.76 0.33
CA THR A 133 8.94 -18.01 1.05
C THR A 133 7.54 -18.58 0.87
N LEU A 134 6.57 -17.74 0.45
CA LEU A 134 5.22 -18.23 0.16
C LEU A 134 5.25 -19.14 -1.05
N ASP A 135 4.56 -20.28 -0.94
CA ASP A 135 4.42 -21.19 -2.08
C ASP A 135 3.75 -20.47 -3.25
N LYS A 136 4.26 -20.69 -4.45
CA LYS A 136 3.71 -20.05 -5.64
C LYS A 136 2.22 -20.32 -5.81
N SER A 137 1.75 -21.50 -5.42
CA SER A 137 0.33 -21.83 -5.53
C SER A 137 -0.56 -20.88 -4.72
N ILE A 138 0.00 -20.19 -3.72
CA ILE A 138 -0.77 -19.28 -2.88
C ILE A 138 -1.02 -17.95 -3.59
N TRP A 139 -0.03 -17.43 -4.32
CA TRP A 139 -0.12 -16.07 -4.86
C TRP A 139 -0.11 -15.98 -6.38
N MET A 140 0.42 -16.98 -7.10
CA MET A 140 0.51 -16.92 -8.55
C MET A 140 -0.90 -16.87 -9.17
N GLY A 141 -1.10 -15.93 -10.07
CA GLY A 141 -2.39 -15.72 -10.69
C GLY A 141 -3.32 -14.79 -9.92
N TYR A 142 -2.98 -14.46 -8.68
CA TYR A 142 -3.77 -13.53 -7.87
C TYR A 142 -3.20 -12.13 -7.87
N ILE A 143 -1.89 -12.00 -7.88
CA ILE A 143 -1.25 -10.68 -7.88
C ILE A 143 -0.89 -10.26 -9.29
N LYS A 144 -0.74 -8.96 -9.48
CA LYS A 144 -0.37 -8.38 -10.77
C LYS A 144 1.13 -8.46 -10.95
N ASP A 145 1.54 -8.80 -12.17
CA ASP A 145 2.96 -8.91 -12.53
C ASP A 145 3.31 -7.68 -13.36
N TYR A 146 4.30 -6.93 -12.92
CA TYR A 146 4.74 -5.75 -13.64
C TYR A 146 6.11 -6.01 -14.25
N GLU A 147 6.22 -5.79 -15.55
CA GLU A 147 7.47 -5.96 -16.27
C GLU A 147 8.55 -5.07 -15.66
N GLY A 148 9.72 -5.65 -15.41
CA GLY A 148 10.83 -4.90 -14.82
C GLY A 148 10.74 -4.74 -13.32
N GLY A 149 9.68 -5.23 -12.68
CA GLY A 149 9.55 -5.18 -11.24
C GLY A 149 10.21 -6.35 -10.54
N THR A 150 10.55 -6.15 -9.29
CA THR A 150 11.10 -7.19 -8.43
C THR A 150 10.06 -7.56 -7.38
N LEU A 151 9.70 -8.84 -7.33
CA LEU A 151 8.75 -9.30 -6.32
C LEU A 151 9.42 -9.32 -4.96
N MET A 152 8.76 -8.76 -3.96
CA MET A 152 9.28 -8.69 -2.59
C MET A 152 8.20 -9.13 -1.61
N GLN A 153 8.63 -9.71 -0.50
CA GLN A 153 7.74 -10.24 0.53
C GLN A 153 8.10 -9.67 1.89
N CYS A 154 7.08 -9.33 2.66
CA CYS A 154 7.23 -9.02 4.08
C CYS A 154 6.42 -10.02 4.87
N SER A 155 7.05 -10.70 5.82
CA SER A 155 6.37 -11.60 6.76
C SER A 155 6.19 -10.83 8.05
N MET A 156 4.94 -10.63 8.47
CA MET A 156 4.70 -9.85 9.67
C MET A 156 4.95 -10.69 10.91
N LEU A 157 5.63 -10.09 11.89
CA LEU A 157 5.96 -10.77 13.13
C LEU A 157 4.75 -10.74 14.06
N PRO A 158 4.30 -11.90 14.56
CA PRO A 158 3.01 -11.97 15.23
C PRO A 158 2.94 -11.24 16.57
N ARG A 159 4.05 -10.94 17.22
CA ARG A 159 4.05 -10.33 18.55
C ARG A 159 4.62 -8.93 18.58
N ILE A 160 4.95 -8.36 17.42
CA ILE A 160 5.51 -7.01 17.36
C ILE A 160 4.41 -6.01 17.06
N ARG A 161 4.41 -4.91 17.79
CA ARG A 161 3.59 -3.76 17.49
C ARG A 161 4.44 -2.78 16.71
N TYR A 162 4.08 -2.55 15.46
CA TYR A 162 4.93 -1.76 14.57
C TYR A 162 4.93 -0.26 14.90
N LEU A 163 3.96 0.18 15.69
CA LEU A 163 3.87 1.58 16.12
C LEU A 163 4.43 1.84 17.52
N ASP A 164 4.82 0.79 18.23
CA ASP A 164 5.39 0.94 19.58
C ASP A 164 6.93 1.11 19.58
#